data_dbcbdb28024ab7593e71a48a4ab358bc
#
_entry.id   dbcbdb28024ab7593e71a48a4ab358bc
#
_cell.length_a   1.000
_cell.length_b   1.000
_cell.length_c   1.000
_cell.angle_alpha   90.00
_cell.angle_beta   90.00
_cell.angle_gamma   90.00
#
_symmetry.space_group_name_H-M   'P 1'
#
loop_
_entity.id
_entity.type
_entity.pdbx_description
1 polymer ?
#
loop_
_entity_poly.entity_id
_entity_poly.type
_entity_poly.pdbx_seq_one_letter_code
_entity_poly.pdbx_strand_id
1 'polypeptide(L)'
;MSAVLKPKSKLLVCDGNEAAAWAVSLANVDMVAVYPITPQSSLVEYLAKFIADGRLGAEIVDVEGEHSVLSVLQGACLAGARTYTASCGPGLAFMFEPYLRTPGMRLPLVMTIVTRDTLTPQSVWGGHQDAMSVREVGWVHMYCESVQEVLDTTIMAYKIAEHHDVMLPVNVNHDGNYLSFGAARCELPDQGEVNDFLGEKDVNWHVALDPLRPMAVDPLTGGAGGPGPSTFVRYRKGQCSGMQNSLKVITEVHEDWGRRFGRHHAPLIESYRMDGAEYAIVTIGSMTGAAKDAVDAARARGDKAGLVKVKTYRPFPVEALVSALAEVTAVGVVDRSVSFGWNCGPLFQDTIAAMYSAPKRIPAMSFIGGLAGADLTVAHFERVIARTRELARNGGTAETVWLNEKD
;
A
#
# COMPACT_ATOMS: atom_id res chain seq x y z
N MET A 1 10.42 19.98 -33.76
CA MET A 1 10.43 18.73 -32.95
C MET A 1 11.57 18.83 -31.96
N SER A 2 11.29 19.22 -30.72
CA SER A 2 12.27 19.24 -29.63
C SER A 2 12.54 17.79 -29.24
N ALA A 3 13.78 17.35 -29.34
CA ALA A 3 14.19 16.05 -28.84
C ALA A 3 13.97 16.06 -27.33
N VAL A 4 12.98 15.33 -26.85
CA VAL A 4 12.83 15.03 -25.43
C VAL A 4 14.06 14.24 -25.03
N LEU A 5 15.01 14.91 -24.35
CA LEU A 5 16.15 14.25 -23.74
C LEU A 5 15.59 13.19 -22.80
N LYS A 6 15.86 11.92 -23.07
CA LYS A 6 15.52 10.84 -22.15
C LYS A 6 16.22 11.13 -20.81
N PRO A 7 15.51 11.05 -19.67
CA PRO A 7 16.11 11.23 -18.36
C PRO A 7 17.30 10.28 -18.18
N LYS A 8 18.33 10.73 -17.48
CA LYS A 8 19.51 9.92 -17.15
C LYS A 8 19.17 8.93 -16.03
N SER A 9 18.32 7.94 -16.32
CA SER A 9 18.03 6.87 -15.36
C SER A 9 19.22 5.91 -15.26
N LYS A 10 19.53 5.48 -14.04
CA LYS A 10 20.53 4.44 -13.76
C LYS A 10 19.82 3.10 -13.62
N LEU A 11 20.28 2.11 -14.38
CA LEU A 11 19.75 0.75 -14.26
C LEU A 11 20.43 0.02 -13.11
N LEU A 12 19.62 -0.59 -12.24
CA LEU A 12 20.05 -1.45 -11.14
C LEU A 12 19.37 -2.83 -11.26
N VAL A 13 19.98 -3.80 -10.58
CA VAL A 13 19.34 -5.07 -10.23
C VAL A 13 19.31 -5.12 -8.72
N CYS A 14 18.12 -5.03 -8.13
CA CYS A 14 17.92 -4.93 -6.70
C CYS A 14 16.63 -5.63 -6.27
N ASP A 15 16.47 -5.89 -5.00
CA ASP A 15 15.22 -6.35 -4.41
C ASP A 15 14.32 -5.17 -3.97
N GLY A 16 13.11 -5.47 -3.47
CA GLY A 16 12.17 -4.44 -3.04
C GLY A 16 12.63 -3.66 -1.81
N ASN A 17 13.40 -4.27 -0.92
CA ASN A 17 13.98 -3.60 0.25
C ASN A 17 15.03 -2.58 -0.16
N GLU A 18 15.94 -2.94 -1.07
CA GLU A 18 16.92 -2.02 -1.64
C GLU A 18 16.23 -0.91 -2.45
N ALA A 19 15.20 -1.25 -3.24
CA ALA A 19 14.42 -0.27 -4.00
C ALA A 19 13.74 0.76 -3.10
N ALA A 20 13.16 0.33 -1.97
CA ALA A 20 12.58 1.24 -0.97
C ALA A 20 13.65 2.13 -0.33
N ALA A 21 14.83 1.59 0.02
CA ALA A 21 15.94 2.38 0.55
C ALA A 21 16.44 3.44 -0.45
N TRP A 22 16.54 3.11 -1.75
CA TRP A 22 16.84 4.08 -2.80
C TRP A 22 15.79 5.17 -2.90
N ALA A 23 14.50 4.83 -2.82
CA ALA A 23 13.41 5.81 -2.84
C ALA A 23 13.50 6.79 -1.67
N VAL A 24 13.80 6.30 -0.47
CA VAL A 24 14.02 7.11 0.74
C VAL A 24 15.21 8.07 0.57
N SER A 25 16.31 7.58 -0.01
CA SER A 25 17.46 8.42 -0.31
C SER A 25 17.12 9.51 -1.32
N LEU A 26 16.44 9.17 -2.42
CA LEU A 26 16.02 10.13 -3.44
C LEU A 26 15.00 11.16 -2.93
N ALA A 27 14.19 10.77 -1.94
CA ALA A 27 13.22 11.67 -1.31
C ALA A 27 13.84 12.64 -0.30
N ASN A 28 15.16 12.57 -0.06
CA ASN A 28 15.88 13.41 0.91
C ASN A 28 15.21 13.39 2.29
N VAL A 29 15.07 12.19 2.86
CA VAL A 29 14.51 11.99 4.20
C VAL A 29 15.47 12.58 5.24
N ASP A 30 14.93 13.28 6.24
CA ASP A 30 15.73 13.93 7.29
C ASP A 30 15.99 12.98 8.47
N MET A 31 15.06 12.08 8.79
CA MET A 31 15.17 11.16 9.91
C MET A 31 14.57 9.80 9.62
N VAL A 32 15.34 8.77 10.01
CA VAL A 32 14.92 7.36 9.99
C VAL A 32 14.99 6.82 11.42
N ALA A 33 13.91 6.25 11.94
CA ALA A 33 13.96 5.49 13.18
C ALA A 33 13.70 4.01 12.88
N VAL A 34 14.46 3.13 13.51
CA VAL A 34 14.51 1.73 13.10
C VAL A 34 14.52 0.78 14.31
N TYR A 35 13.88 -0.36 14.10
CA TYR A 35 14.05 -1.58 14.86
C TYR A 35 14.01 -2.76 13.87
N PRO A 36 15.10 -3.56 13.75
CA PRO A 36 15.18 -4.58 12.69
C PRO A 36 14.25 -5.75 12.97
N ILE A 37 13.48 -6.13 11.96
CA ILE A 37 12.59 -7.29 11.99
C ILE A 37 12.52 -7.94 10.60
N THR A 38 12.59 -9.29 10.51
CA THR A 38 12.51 -10.03 9.25
C THR A 38 11.06 -10.02 8.71
N PRO A 39 10.85 -9.72 7.38
CA PRO A 39 11.81 -9.65 6.28
C PRO A 39 12.28 -8.22 5.90
N GLN A 40 12.08 -7.20 6.74
CA GLN A 40 12.49 -5.82 6.42
C GLN A 40 13.95 -5.48 6.79
N SER A 41 14.67 -6.33 7.54
CA SER A 41 16.00 -5.99 8.11
C SER A 41 17.01 -5.48 7.08
N SER A 42 17.06 -6.08 5.88
CA SER A 42 17.97 -5.63 4.81
C SER A 42 17.68 -4.20 4.34
N LEU A 43 16.43 -3.75 4.41
CA LEU A 43 16.07 -2.35 4.09
C LEU A 43 16.76 -1.37 5.07
N VAL A 44 16.75 -1.69 6.37
CA VAL A 44 17.44 -0.90 7.39
C VAL A 44 18.95 -0.90 7.14
N GLU A 45 19.53 -2.05 6.80
CA GLU A 45 20.95 -2.19 6.48
C GLU A 45 21.35 -1.32 5.27
N TYR A 46 20.54 -1.28 4.20
CA TYR A 46 20.74 -0.39 3.05
C TYR A 46 20.67 1.08 3.46
N LEU A 47 19.71 1.49 4.29
CA LEU A 47 19.61 2.87 4.76
C LEU A 47 20.82 3.26 5.60
N ALA A 48 21.23 2.42 6.55
CA ALA A 48 22.42 2.67 7.36
C ALA A 48 23.67 2.80 6.49
N LYS A 49 23.80 1.95 5.47
CA LYS A 49 24.88 2.03 4.49
C LYS A 49 24.85 3.33 3.69
N PHE A 50 23.68 3.75 3.20
CA PHE A 50 23.55 4.99 2.42
C PHE A 50 23.87 6.24 3.26
N ILE A 51 23.56 6.23 4.55
CA ILE A 51 23.94 7.30 5.49
C ILE A 51 25.45 7.28 5.72
N ALA A 52 26.04 6.12 6.01
CA ALA A 52 27.48 5.98 6.22
C ALA A 52 28.31 6.37 4.98
N ASP A 53 27.83 6.07 3.78
CA ASP A 53 28.45 6.44 2.51
C ASP A 53 28.23 7.93 2.12
N GLY A 54 27.49 8.71 2.94
CA GLY A 54 27.15 10.13 2.66
C GLY A 54 26.16 10.30 1.49
N ARG A 55 25.46 9.25 1.12
CA ARG A 55 24.45 9.26 0.04
C ARG A 55 23.10 9.78 0.52
N LEU A 56 22.74 9.50 1.76
CA LEU A 56 21.55 9.98 2.43
C LEU A 56 21.98 10.83 3.64
N GLY A 57 21.57 12.09 3.66
CA GLY A 57 21.88 13.04 4.72
C GLY A 57 20.87 12.99 5.87
N ALA A 58 20.46 11.79 6.29
CA ALA A 58 19.48 11.60 7.36
C ALA A 58 20.15 11.24 8.68
N GLU A 59 19.49 11.60 9.79
CA GLU A 59 19.77 11.01 11.10
C GLU A 59 19.10 9.64 11.20
N ILE A 60 19.82 8.64 11.69
CA ILE A 60 19.29 7.31 12.00
C ILE A 60 19.24 7.08 13.50
N VAL A 61 18.09 6.65 14.00
CA VAL A 61 17.89 6.40 15.45
C VAL A 61 17.51 4.93 15.65
N ASP A 62 18.40 4.20 16.26
CA ASP A 62 18.13 2.84 16.75
C ASP A 62 17.39 2.92 18.09
N VAL A 63 16.28 2.21 18.19
CA VAL A 63 15.45 2.18 19.40
C VAL A 63 15.26 0.75 19.90
N GLU A 64 14.72 0.62 21.12
CA GLU A 64 14.54 -0.69 21.78
C GLU A 64 13.33 -1.50 21.29
N GLY A 65 12.48 -0.91 20.43
CA GLY A 65 11.32 -1.58 19.87
C GLY A 65 10.46 -0.68 19.00
N GLU A 66 9.54 -1.30 18.27
CA GLU A 66 8.76 -0.62 17.22
C GLU A 66 7.82 0.45 17.75
N HIS A 67 7.36 0.35 19.00
CA HIS A 67 6.57 1.41 19.64
C HIS A 67 7.36 2.72 19.69
N SER A 68 8.62 2.67 20.09
CA SER A 68 9.52 3.83 20.16
C SER A 68 9.88 4.37 18.77
N VAL A 69 9.96 3.51 17.74
CA VAL A 69 10.17 3.93 16.36
C VAL A 69 9.18 5.01 15.94
N LEU A 70 7.88 4.71 16.02
CA LEU A 70 6.86 5.68 15.62
C LEU A 70 6.79 6.88 16.57
N SER A 71 7.06 6.70 17.86
CA SER A 71 7.05 7.80 18.84
C SER A 71 8.14 8.84 18.53
N VAL A 72 9.36 8.38 18.18
CA VAL A 72 10.46 9.26 17.73
C VAL A 72 10.08 9.99 16.45
N LEU A 73 9.55 9.27 15.44
CA LEU A 73 9.20 9.85 14.15
C LEU A 73 8.03 10.82 14.23
N GLN A 74 7.07 10.61 15.14
CA GLN A 74 6.01 11.59 15.39
C GLN A 74 6.59 12.90 15.89
N GLY A 75 7.53 12.86 16.83
CA GLY A 75 8.25 14.06 17.31
C GLY A 75 9.02 14.76 16.21
N ALA A 76 9.79 14.03 15.43
CA ALA A 76 10.55 14.56 14.30
C ALA A 76 9.63 15.19 13.23
N CYS A 77 8.53 14.52 12.89
CA CYS A 77 7.54 15.01 11.93
C CYS A 77 6.88 16.32 12.40
N LEU A 78 6.57 16.43 13.70
CA LEU A 78 6.08 17.68 14.33
C LEU A 78 7.10 18.81 14.26
N ALA A 79 8.40 18.48 14.33
CA ALA A 79 9.48 19.44 14.14
C ALA A 79 9.72 19.80 12.66
N GLY A 80 8.94 19.24 11.74
CA GLY A 80 9.02 19.53 10.30
C GLY A 80 9.95 18.59 9.52
N ALA A 81 10.49 17.53 10.13
CA ALA A 81 11.32 16.56 9.44
C ALA A 81 10.51 15.66 8.49
N ARG A 82 11.08 15.34 7.34
CA ARG A 82 10.59 14.24 6.48
C ARG A 82 11.10 12.93 7.07
N THR A 83 10.19 12.02 7.39
CA THR A 83 10.51 10.85 8.21
C THR A 83 10.21 9.54 7.49
N TYR A 84 10.93 8.49 7.89
CA TYR A 84 10.72 7.16 7.35
C TYR A 84 10.96 6.06 8.37
N THR A 85 10.22 4.97 8.22
CA THR A 85 10.51 3.69 8.85
C THR A 85 9.99 2.53 8.02
N ALA A 86 10.35 1.32 8.41
CA ALA A 86 9.78 0.09 7.88
C ALA A 86 9.53 -0.91 9.02
N SER A 87 8.51 -1.75 8.87
CA SER A 87 8.21 -2.82 9.83
C SER A 87 7.43 -3.95 9.15
N CYS A 88 7.05 -4.95 9.92
CA CYS A 88 6.22 -6.08 9.49
C CYS A 88 5.69 -6.86 10.69
N GLY A 89 4.71 -7.71 10.47
CA GLY A 89 4.26 -8.75 11.40
C GLY A 89 4.02 -8.25 12.84
N PRO A 90 4.72 -8.85 13.83
CA PRO A 90 4.54 -8.47 15.23
C PRO A 90 4.99 -7.05 15.54
N GLY A 91 5.87 -6.44 14.71
CA GLY A 91 6.26 -5.04 14.87
C GLY A 91 5.08 -4.09 14.71
N LEU A 92 4.15 -4.38 13.79
CA LEU A 92 2.91 -3.60 13.66
C LEU A 92 2.01 -3.73 14.89
N ALA A 93 1.94 -4.91 15.47
CA ALA A 93 1.19 -5.11 16.71
C ALA A 93 1.82 -4.35 17.89
N PHE A 94 3.15 -4.35 17.98
CA PHE A 94 3.87 -3.65 19.05
C PHE A 94 3.82 -2.12 18.91
N MET A 95 3.80 -1.59 17.68
CA MET A 95 3.64 -0.15 17.45
C MET A 95 2.17 0.32 17.34
N PHE A 96 1.19 -0.50 17.64
CA PHE A 96 -0.22 -0.23 17.33
C PHE A 96 -0.73 1.07 17.95
N GLU A 97 -0.37 1.40 19.19
CA GLU A 97 -0.81 2.67 19.83
C GLU A 97 -0.30 3.91 19.08
N PRO A 98 1.03 4.12 18.87
CA PRO A 98 1.49 5.25 18.07
C PRO A 98 1.06 5.16 16.60
N TYR A 99 0.83 3.97 16.06
CA TYR A 99 0.30 3.79 14.72
C TYR A 99 -1.12 4.39 14.57
N LEU A 100 -2.01 4.21 15.58
CA LEU A 100 -3.32 4.85 15.64
C LEU A 100 -3.22 6.38 15.80
N ARG A 101 -2.23 6.85 16.56
CA ARG A 101 -2.04 8.27 16.86
C ARG A 101 -1.59 9.06 15.64
N THR A 102 -0.68 8.52 14.82
CA THR A 102 -0.07 9.20 13.68
C THR A 102 -1.08 9.84 12.72
N PRO A 103 -2.10 9.14 12.21
CA PRO A 103 -3.10 9.74 11.33
C PRO A 103 -4.06 10.67 12.08
N GLY A 104 -4.32 10.43 13.37
CA GLY A 104 -5.10 11.32 14.21
C GLY A 104 -4.45 12.69 14.38
N MET A 105 -3.12 12.74 14.41
CA MET A 105 -2.31 13.96 14.46
C MET A 105 -2.06 14.56 13.06
N ARG A 106 -2.51 13.92 11.99
CA ARG A 106 -2.34 14.38 10.60
C ARG A 106 -0.86 14.54 10.20
N LEU A 107 -0.02 13.58 10.61
CA LEU A 107 1.42 13.59 10.33
C LEU A 107 1.73 12.91 8.99
N PRO A 108 2.43 13.59 8.06
CA PRO A 108 2.74 13.08 6.72
C PRO A 108 3.95 12.12 6.73
N LEU A 109 3.87 11.05 7.51
CA LEU A 109 4.91 10.04 7.64
C LEU A 109 4.77 8.99 6.54
N VAL A 110 5.89 8.54 5.98
CA VAL A 110 5.92 7.40 5.04
C VAL A 110 6.54 6.19 5.72
N MET A 111 5.90 5.04 5.58
CA MET A 111 6.35 3.78 6.14
C MET A 111 6.22 2.66 5.11
N THR A 112 7.20 1.78 5.08
CA THR A 112 7.08 0.52 4.32
C THR A 112 6.65 -0.61 5.24
N ILE A 113 5.63 -1.36 4.82
CA ILE A 113 5.30 -2.64 5.42
C ILE A 113 5.79 -3.74 4.46
N VAL A 114 6.83 -4.46 4.88
CA VAL A 114 7.28 -5.66 4.16
C VAL A 114 6.42 -6.81 4.64
N THR A 115 5.30 -7.03 3.95
CA THR A 115 4.17 -7.79 4.46
C THR A 115 4.48 -9.26 4.72
N ARG A 116 4.05 -9.76 5.86
CA ARG A 116 4.11 -11.18 6.23
C ARG A 116 2.89 -11.58 7.05
N ASP A 117 2.77 -12.88 7.34
CA ASP A 117 1.73 -13.33 8.26
C ASP A 117 2.04 -12.93 9.71
N THR A 118 0.99 -12.82 10.50
CA THR A 118 1.09 -12.58 11.94
C THR A 118 1.55 -13.84 12.67
N LEU A 119 1.96 -13.66 13.93
CA LEU A 119 2.40 -14.74 14.79
C LEU A 119 1.29 -15.79 15.04
N THR A 120 1.70 -17.02 15.21
CA THR A 120 0.94 -18.19 15.63
C THR A 120 0.02 -18.75 14.52
N PRO A 121 0.50 -19.81 13.83
CA PRO A 121 1.85 -20.34 13.92
C PRO A 121 2.89 -19.34 13.42
N GLN A 122 4.12 -19.38 13.96
CA GLN A 122 5.15 -18.40 13.61
C GLN A 122 5.58 -18.56 12.14
N SER A 123 5.55 -17.46 11.41
CA SER A 123 6.09 -17.36 10.04
C SER A 123 6.85 -16.05 9.87
N VAL A 124 7.91 -16.09 9.08
CA VAL A 124 8.66 -14.92 8.61
C VAL A 124 8.45 -14.68 7.11
N TRP A 125 7.64 -15.52 6.49
CA TRP A 125 7.39 -15.52 5.05
C TRP A 125 6.18 -14.67 4.67
N GLY A 126 6.10 -14.30 3.40
CA GLY A 126 5.10 -13.40 2.85
C GLY A 126 3.64 -13.80 3.13
N GLY A 127 2.84 -12.80 3.35
CA GLY A 127 1.40 -12.82 3.58
C GLY A 127 0.93 -11.38 3.68
N HIS A 128 -0.37 -11.14 3.88
CA HIS A 128 -0.88 -9.76 4.05
C HIS A 128 -1.57 -9.56 5.40
N GLN A 129 -1.54 -10.56 6.29
CA GLN A 129 -2.32 -10.55 7.53
C GLN A 129 -1.94 -9.35 8.42
N ASP A 130 -0.66 -8.99 8.47
CA ASP A 130 -0.15 -7.87 9.26
C ASP A 130 -0.68 -6.51 8.77
N ALA A 131 -0.47 -6.17 7.51
CA ALA A 131 -0.95 -4.93 6.92
C ALA A 131 -2.49 -4.84 6.91
N MET A 132 -3.17 -5.97 6.68
CA MET A 132 -4.64 -6.04 6.73
C MET A 132 -5.19 -5.85 8.14
N SER A 133 -4.45 -6.21 9.19
CA SER A 133 -4.88 -6.02 10.59
C SER A 133 -4.94 -4.55 11.00
N VAL A 134 -4.18 -3.67 10.33
CA VAL A 134 -4.09 -2.23 10.63
C VAL A 134 -4.75 -1.34 9.58
N ARG A 135 -5.49 -1.90 8.65
CA ARG A 135 -6.07 -1.18 7.50
C ARG A 135 -7.08 -0.08 7.85
N GLU A 136 -7.74 -0.16 9.01
CA GLU A 136 -8.86 0.73 9.37
C GLU A 136 -8.47 1.93 10.27
N VAL A 137 -7.19 2.15 10.49
CA VAL A 137 -6.76 3.16 11.48
C VAL A 137 -6.46 4.54 10.89
N GLY A 138 -6.58 4.70 9.58
CA GLY A 138 -6.51 6.03 8.93
C GLY A 138 -5.20 6.33 8.20
N TRP A 139 -4.37 5.34 7.95
CA TRP A 139 -3.26 5.42 7.01
C TRP A 139 -3.74 5.20 5.57
N VAL A 140 -3.11 5.87 4.61
CA VAL A 140 -3.23 5.49 3.20
C VAL A 140 -2.45 4.18 2.99
N HIS A 141 -3.04 3.19 2.35
CA HIS A 141 -2.40 1.91 2.07
C HIS A 141 -2.29 1.67 0.56
N MET A 142 -1.07 1.51 0.07
CA MET A 142 -0.78 1.21 -1.33
C MET A 142 0.02 -0.09 -1.41
N TYR A 143 -0.34 -0.98 -2.35
CA TYR A 143 0.32 -2.27 -2.53
C TYR A 143 1.09 -2.31 -3.85
N CYS A 144 2.31 -2.83 -3.82
CA CYS A 144 3.19 -2.92 -4.98
C CYS A 144 3.22 -4.33 -5.55
N GLU A 145 3.20 -4.44 -6.87
CA GLU A 145 3.30 -5.70 -7.62
C GLU A 145 4.75 -6.06 -7.97
N SER A 146 5.62 -5.06 -8.13
CA SER A 146 7.00 -5.24 -8.60
C SER A 146 7.98 -4.36 -7.85
N VAL A 147 9.27 -4.70 -7.95
CA VAL A 147 10.38 -3.92 -7.37
C VAL A 147 10.38 -2.47 -7.88
N GLN A 148 10.09 -2.25 -9.19
CA GLN A 148 9.98 -0.89 -9.73
C GLN A 148 8.81 -0.12 -9.12
N GLU A 149 7.67 -0.78 -8.91
CA GLU A 149 6.54 -0.14 -8.22
C GLU A 149 6.89 0.23 -6.78
N VAL A 150 7.70 -0.56 -6.07
CA VAL A 150 8.14 -0.22 -4.70
C VAL A 150 8.93 1.09 -4.70
N LEU A 151 9.92 1.23 -5.58
CA LEU A 151 10.71 2.45 -5.70
C LEU A 151 9.84 3.66 -6.04
N ASP A 152 9.08 3.56 -7.12
CA ASP A 152 8.31 4.68 -7.65
C ASP A 152 7.19 5.10 -6.68
N THR A 153 6.48 4.12 -6.10
CA THR A 153 5.39 4.37 -5.14
C THR A 153 5.91 4.99 -3.84
N THR A 154 7.08 4.57 -3.36
CA THR A 154 7.68 5.14 -2.13
C THR A 154 8.06 6.60 -2.32
N ILE A 155 8.57 7.00 -3.50
CA ILE A 155 8.81 8.41 -3.80
C ILE A 155 7.49 9.19 -3.88
N MET A 156 6.51 8.66 -4.62
CA MET A 156 5.18 9.27 -4.75
C MET A 156 4.46 9.40 -3.41
N ALA A 157 4.69 8.49 -2.47
CA ALA A 157 4.08 8.49 -1.15
C ALA A 157 4.36 9.76 -0.36
N TYR A 158 5.56 10.35 -0.49
CA TYR A 158 5.88 11.63 0.17
C TYR A 158 5.03 12.77 -0.41
N LYS A 159 4.92 12.86 -1.73
CA LYS A 159 4.10 13.89 -2.37
C LYS A 159 2.62 13.76 -2.02
N ILE A 160 2.14 12.53 -1.83
CA ILE A 160 0.77 12.25 -1.39
C ILE A 160 0.59 12.62 0.09
N ALA A 161 1.48 12.13 0.95
CA ALA A 161 1.38 12.35 2.40
C ALA A 161 1.46 13.83 2.78
N GLU A 162 2.37 14.57 2.14
CA GLU A 162 2.66 15.98 2.40
C GLU A 162 1.67 16.95 1.71
N HIS A 163 0.76 16.43 0.86
CA HIS A 163 -0.22 17.27 0.18
C HIS A 163 -1.19 17.90 1.19
N HIS A 164 -1.41 19.22 1.11
CA HIS A 164 -2.19 19.99 2.09
C HIS A 164 -3.63 19.49 2.28
N ASP A 165 -4.26 18.93 1.22
CA ASP A 165 -5.60 18.36 1.32
C ASP A 165 -5.62 16.96 1.94
N VAL A 166 -4.45 16.30 2.04
CA VAL A 166 -4.29 14.94 2.57
C VAL A 166 -3.75 14.97 3.98
N MET A 167 -2.48 15.34 4.15
CA MET A 167 -1.77 15.36 5.44
C MET A 167 -2.09 14.11 6.28
N LEU A 168 -1.80 12.95 5.71
CA LEU A 168 -1.98 11.64 6.33
C LEU A 168 -0.75 10.78 6.10
N PRO A 169 -0.44 9.87 7.02
CA PRO A 169 0.64 8.93 6.80
C PRO A 169 0.29 7.92 5.71
N VAL A 170 1.32 7.47 4.98
CA VAL A 170 1.19 6.52 3.86
C VAL A 170 2.01 5.27 4.14
N ASN A 171 1.38 4.11 4.02
CA ASN A 171 2.04 2.81 3.94
C ASN A 171 2.24 2.41 2.49
N VAL A 172 3.48 2.07 2.15
CA VAL A 172 3.83 1.38 0.92
C VAL A 172 4.07 -0.08 1.26
N ASN A 173 3.16 -0.95 0.83
CA ASN A 173 3.20 -2.36 1.15
C ASN A 173 3.82 -3.15 0.00
N HIS A 174 4.78 -4.01 0.29
CA HIS A 174 5.27 -4.99 -0.66
C HIS A 174 5.46 -6.35 -0.01
N ASP A 175 5.26 -7.40 -0.81
CA ASP A 175 5.25 -8.77 -0.31
C ASP A 175 6.63 -9.20 0.20
N GLY A 176 6.70 -9.55 1.47
CA GLY A 176 7.85 -10.20 2.06
C GLY A 176 8.18 -11.49 1.32
N ASN A 177 9.46 -11.86 1.27
CA ASN A 177 10.01 -12.98 0.51
C ASN A 177 9.97 -12.76 -1.02
N TYR A 178 8.82 -12.52 -1.61
CA TYR A 178 8.66 -12.41 -3.08
C TYR A 178 9.33 -11.16 -3.65
N LEU A 179 9.08 -10.00 -3.05
CA LEU A 179 9.70 -8.74 -3.47
C LEU A 179 10.88 -8.35 -2.60
N SER A 180 10.90 -8.72 -1.31
CA SER A 180 11.96 -8.31 -0.38
C SER A 180 13.28 -9.09 -0.56
N PHE A 181 13.27 -10.23 -1.25
CA PHE A 181 14.44 -11.04 -1.56
C PHE A 181 14.59 -11.36 -3.05
N GLY A 182 13.55 -11.09 -3.84
CA GLY A 182 13.57 -11.31 -5.28
C GLY A 182 14.21 -10.14 -6.02
N ALA A 183 15.41 -10.36 -6.60
CA ALA A 183 16.07 -9.32 -7.38
C ALA A 183 15.44 -9.15 -8.77
N ALA A 184 15.17 -7.91 -9.13
CA ALA A 184 14.63 -7.53 -10.43
C ALA A 184 15.32 -6.28 -10.98
N ARG A 185 15.15 -6.07 -12.29
CA ARG A 185 15.59 -4.84 -12.93
C ARG A 185 14.80 -3.66 -12.41
N CYS A 186 15.51 -2.60 -12.00
CA CYS A 186 14.94 -1.37 -11.49
C CYS A 186 15.62 -0.15 -12.12
N GLU A 187 14.84 0.81 -12.59
CA GLU A 187 15.34 2.06 -13.17
C GLU A 187 15.26 3.16 -12.11
N LEU A 188 16.44 3.62 -11.67
CA LEU A 188 16.58 4.68 -10.70
C LEU A 188 16.47 6.04 -11.40
N PRO A 189 15.53 6.93 -11.02
CA PRO A 189 15.45 8.27 -11.60
C PRO A 189 16.62 9.15 -11.17
N ASP A 190 16.84 10.25 -11.89
CA ASP A 190 17.82 11.27 -11.49
C ASP A 190 17.37 12.02 -10.23
N GLN A 191 18.33 12.34 -9.35
CA GLN A 191 18.04 13.04 -8.09
C GLN A 191 17.42 14.44 -8.31
N GLY A 192 17.87 15.18 -9.32
CA GLY A 192 17.34 16.50 -9.64
C GLY A 192 15.89 16.42 -10.11
N GLU A 193 15.58 15.43 -10.95
CA GLU A 193 14.20 15.19 -11.43
C GLU A 193 13.26 14.79 -10.28
N VAL A 194 13.74 14.00 -9.30
CA VAL A 194 12.95 13.68 -8.10
C VAL A 194 12.75 14.90 -7.22
N ASN A 195 13.79 15.72 -7.04
CA ASN A 195 13.66 16.99 -6.31
C ASN A 195 12.61 17.90 -6.96
N ASP A 196 12.65 18.06 -8.28
CA ASP A 196 11.66 18.84 -9.03
C ASP A 196 10.25 18.24 -8.95
N PHE A 197 10.13 16.91 -8.87
CA PHE A 197 8.85 16.22 -8.71
C PHE A 197 8.26 16.42 -7.31
N LEU A 198 9.05 16.26 -6.27
CA LEU A 198 8.60 16.43 -4.88
C LEU A 198 8.36 17.90 -4.54
N GLY A 199 9.15 18.82 -5.12
CA GLY A 199 9.13 20.23 -4.79
C GLY A 199 9.76 20.53 -3.43
N GLU A 200 9.74 21.83 -3.07
CA GLU A 200 10.18 22.26 -1.75
C GLU A 200 9.20 21.76 -0.68
N LYS A 201 9.77 21.26 0.41
CA LYS A 201 8.99 20.84 1.58
C LYS A 201 8.54 22.08 2.34
N ASP A 202 7.22 22.26 2.47
CA ASP A 202 6.67 23.32 3.31
C ASP A 202 6.70 22.91 4.79
N VAL A 203 7.85 23.15 5.42
CA VAL A 203 8.06 22.84 6.85
C VAL A 203 7.27 23.74 7.80
N ASN A 204 6.71 24.83 7.29
CA ASN A 204 5.93 25.77 8.10
C ASN A 204 4.43 25.46 8.10
N TRP A 205 4.08 24.38 7.50
CA TRP A 205 2.69 23.93 7.47
C TRP A 205 2.19 23.60 8.88
N HIS A 206 0.91 23.32 9.02
CA HIS A 206 0.23 23.16 10.33
C HIS A 206 0.75 22.05 11.26
N VAL A 207 1.73 21.25 10.82
CA VAL A 207 2.37 20.21 11.65
C VAL A 207 3.67 20.65 12.31
N ALA A 208 4.31 21.71 11.81
CA ALA A 208 5.55 22.20 12.42
C ALA A 208 5.30 22.77 13.83
N LEU A 209 6.17 22.47 14.76
CA LEU A 209 6.16 23.06 16.11
C LEU A 209 6.57 24.54 16.01
N ASP A 210 5.58 25.42 16.03
CA ASP A 210 5.77 26.85 16.02
C ASP A 210 5.34 27.45 17.37
N PRO A 211 6.24 28.03 18.18
CA PRO A 211 5.89 28.62 19.47
C PRO A 211 4.85 29.74 19.38
N LEU A 212 4.76 30.40 18.22
CA LEU A 212 3.78 31.48 17.99
C LEU A 212 2.42 30.94 17.55
N ARG A 213 2.37 29.69 17.13
CA ARG A 213 1.17 28.96 16.72
C ARG A 213 1.16 27.58 17.36
N PRO A 214 1.05 27.52 18.71
CA PRO A 214 1.14 26.25 19.41
C PRO A 214 0.02 25.30 18.93
N MET A 215 0.40 24.10 18.55
CA MET A 215 -0.52 23.05 18.17
C MET A 215 -1.08 22.40 19.45
N ALA A 216 -2.29 22.82 19.83
CA ALA A 216 -3.02 22.16 20.91
C ALA A 216 -3.69 20.89 20.37
N VAL A 217 -2.92 19.80 20.26
CA VAL A 217 -3.49 18.48 20.05
C VAL A 217 -3.65 17.81 21.41
N ASP A 218 -4.55 18.36 22.21
CA ASP A 218 -4.91 17.69 23.44
C ASP A 218 -6.25 16.95 23.24
N PRO A 219 -6.23 15.63 23.07
CA PRO A 219 -7.42 14.82 22.97
C PRO A 219 -8.23 14.80 24.28
N LEU A 220 -7.61 15.15 25.42
CA LEU A 220 -8.30 15.22 26.70
C LEU A 220 -9.23 16.41 26.78
N THR A 221 -8.92 17.51 26.09
CA THR A 221 -9.82 18.67 26.00
C THR A 221 -11.06 18.42 25.17
N GLY A 222 -11.07 17.40 24.33
CA GLY A 222 -12.25 16.95 23.58
C GLY A 222 -13.32 16.24 24.41
N GLY A 223 -12.98 15.74 25.62
CA GLY A 223 -13.84 14.84 26.38
C GLY A 223 -14.23 15.27 27.78
N ALA A 224 -13.39 16.01 28.51
CA ALA A 224 -13.60 16.28 29.93
C ALA A 224 -13.34 17.75 30.30
N GLY A 225 -14.25 18.64 29.93
CA GLY A 225 -14.18 20.04 30.34
C GLY A 225 -13.66 21.03 29.30
N GLY A 226 -13.27 20.56 28.11
CA GLY A 226 -13.01 21.38 26.94
C GLY A 226 -14.28 21.63 26.12
N PRO A 227 -14.15 22.04 24.83
CA PRO A 227 -15.29 22.29 23.95
C PRO A 227 -16.17 21.05 23.64
N GLY A 228 -15.87 19.94 24.30
CA GLY A 228 -16.71 18.77 24.36
C GLY A 228 -16.61 17.81 23.16
N PRO A 229 -17.52 16.83 23.05
CA PRO A 229 -17.49 15.80 22.02
C PRO A 229 -17.44 16.32 20.59
N SER A 230 -17.98 17.52 20.35
CA SER A 230 -17.98 18.17 19.04
C SER A 230 -16.57 18.43 18.48
N THR A 231 -15.58 18.69 19.33
CA THR A 231 -14.18 18.88 18.90
C THR A 231 -13.57 17.58 18.41
N PHE A 232 -13.74 16.49 19.15
CA PHE A 232 -13.28 15.17 18.72
C PHE A 232 -13.92 14.76 17.39
N VAL A 233 -15.23 14.93 17.25
CA VAL A 233 -15.95 14.64 15.99
C VAL A 233 -15.37 15.46 14.82
N ARG A 234 -15.05 16.75 15.06
CA ARG A 234 -14.44 17.61 14.05
C ARG A 234 -13.07 17.11 13.62
N TYR A 235 -12.21 16.66 14.53
CA TYR A 235 -10.91 16.05 14.20
C TYR A 235 -11.09 14.78 13.38
N ARG A 236 -11.98 13.89 13.78
CA ARG A 236 -12.26 12.65 13.03
C ARG A 236 -12.82 12.95 11.63
N LYS A 237 -13.71 13.92 11.51
CA LYS A 237 -14.23 14.36 10.21
C LYS A 237 -13.12 14.92 9.32
N GLY A 238 -12.19 15.71 9.88
CA GLY A 238 -11.03 16.23 9.15
C GLY A 238 -10.11 15.10 8.67
N GLN A 239 -9.88 14.07 9.48
CA GLN A 239 -9.12 12.87 9.10
C GLN A 239 -9.82 12.10 7.96
N CYS A 240 -11.13 11.89 8.05
CA CYS A 240 -11.92 11.26 6.99
C CYS A 240 -11.88 12.09 5.69
N SER A 241 -11.97 13.42 5.78
CA SER A 241 -11.88 14.29 4.61
C SER A 241 -10.50 14.17 3.92
N GLY A 242 -9.40 14.17 4.69
CA GLY A 242 -8.07 13.94 4.15
C GLY A 242 -7.94 12.59 3.44
N MET A 243 -8.53 11.53 4.03
CA MET A 243 -8.56 10.20 3.43
C MET A 243 -9.35 10.21 2.09
N GLN A 244 -10.51 10.84 2.02
CA GLN A 244 -11.28 10.92 0.78
C GLN A 244 -10.58 11.77 -0.28
N ASN A 245 -9.98 12.90 0.10
CA ASN A 245 -9.22 13.77 -0.80
C ASN A 245 -8.02 13.03 -1.40
N SER A 246 -7.44 12.08 -0.67
CA SER A 246 -6.28 11.34 -1.14
C SER A 246 -6.54 10.53 -2.42
N LEU A 247 -7.78 10.10 -2.71
CA LEU A 247 -8.11 9.44 -3.99
C LEU A 247 -7.75 10.30 -5.20
N LYS A 248 -8.14 11.57 -5.15
CA LYS A 248 -7.82 12.53 -6.20
C LYS A 248 -6.31 12.81 -6.27
N VAL A 249 -5.69 13.09 -5.13
CA VAL A 249 -4.26 13.41 -5.05
C VAL A 249 -3.40 12.23 -5.50
N ILE A 250 -3.73 11.00 -5.13
CA ILE A 250 -3.05 9.79 -5.60
C ILE A 250 -3.11 9.72 -7.14
N THR A 251 -4.28 9.98 -7.72
CA THR A 251 -4.44 9.95 -9.17
C THR A 251 -3.57 11.00 -9.86
N GLU A 252 -3.62 12.25 -9.39
CA GLU A 252 -2.84 13.37 -9.95
C GLU A 252 -1.33 13.14 -9.82
N VAL A 253 -0.87 12.61 -8.68
CA VAL A 253 0.54 12.30 -8.42
C VAL A 253 1.05 11.18 -9.34
N HIS A 254 0.26 10.13 -9.57
CA HIS A 254 0.62 9.04 -10.49
C HIS A 254 0.65 9.52 -11.96
N GLU A 255 -0.27 10.38 -12.36
CA GLU A 255 -0.26 10.99 -13.69
C GLU A 255 0.96 11.89 -13.89
N ASP A 256 1.30 12.73 -12.89
CA ASP A 256 2.50 13.57 -12.94
C ASP A 256 3.78 12.72 -13.02
N TRP A 257 3.84 11.63 -12.24
CA TRP A 257 4.93 10.65 -12.31
C TRP A 257 5.06 10.05 -13.71
N GLY A 258 3.97 9.58 -14.28
CA GLY A 258 3.95 9.01 -15.63
C GLY A 258 4.43 9.98 -16.70
N ARG A 259 4.01 11.25 -16.62
CA ARG A 259 4.46 12.29 -17.56
C ARG A 259 5.95 12.60 -17.45
N ARG A 260 6.49 12.65 -16.23
CA ARG A 260 7.90 13.02 -15.98
C ARG A 260 8.86 11.87 -16.25
N PHE A 261 8.56 10.69 -15.75
CA PHE A 261 9.47 9.55 -15.76
C PHE A 261 9.14 8.50 -16.81
N GLY A 262 8.03 8.65 -17.55
CA GLY A 262 7.61 7.69 -18.58
C GLY A 262 7.16 6.33 -18.05
N ARG A 263 7.01 6.18 -16.72
CA ARG A 263 6.53 4.96 -16.06
C ARG A 263 5.13 5.19 -15.51
N HIS A 264 4.17 4.50 -16.11
CA HIS A 264 2.75 4.65 -15.79
C HIS A 264 2.30 3.51 -14.89
N HIS A 265 2.06 3.80 -13.62
CA HIS A 265 1.45 2.89 -12.66
C HIS A 265 -0.02 3.28 -12.47
N ALA A 266 -0.89 2.30 -12.41
CA ALA A 266 -2.30 2.55 -12.11
C ALA A 266 -2.42 3.14 -10.68
N PRO A 267 -3.13 4.28 -10.51
CA PRO A 267 -3.18 4.94 -9.21
C PRO A 267 -4.03 4.19 -8.17
N LEU A 268 -5.20 3.74 -8.56
CA LEU A 268 -6.22 3.16 -7.66
C LEU A 268 -6.40 1.67 -7.91
N ILE A 269 -6.74 1.31 -9.13
CA ILE A 269 -6.90 -0.06 -9.63
C ILE A 269 -6.27 -0.18 -11.01
N GLU A 270 -5.84 -1.38 -11.37
CA GLU A 270 -5.43 -1.72 -12.74
C GLU A 270 -6.43 -2.71 -13.35
N SER A 271 -7.03 -2.34 -14.47
CA SER A 271 -7.88 -3.21 -15.28
C SER A 271 -7.02 -3.93 -16.31
N TYR A 272 -6.98 -5.26 -16.23
CA TYR A 272 -6.21 -6.11 -17.15
C TYR A 272 -7.13 -7.06 -17.90
N ARG A 273 -7.12 -6.99 -19.25
CA ARG A 273 -8.01 -7.82 -20.10
C ARG A 273 -9.50 -7.70 -19.76
N MET A 274 -9.95 -6.55 -19.27
CA MET A 274 -11.36 -6.36 -18.90
C MET A 274 -12.28 -6.17 -20.13
N ASP A 275 -11.74 -5.74 -21.26
CA ASP A 275 -12.53 -5.58 -22.49
C ASP A 275 -13.15 -6.91 -22.93
N GLY A 276 -14.48 -6.97 -22.98
CA GLY A 276 -15.24 -8.16 -23.29
C GLY A 276 -15.11 -9.30 -22.26
N ALA A 277 -14.74 -8.99 -21.02
CA ALA A 277 -14.71 -9.96 -19.94
C ALA A 277 -16.14 -10.30 -19.49
N GLU A 278 -16.45 -11.60 -19.37
CA GLU A 278 -17.71 -12.10 -18.81
C GLU A 278 -17.60 -12.31 -17.29
N TYR A 279 -16.42 -12.56 -16.78
CA TYR A 279 -16.11 -12.68 -15.34
C TYR A 279 -14.70 -12.16 -15.06
N ALA A 280 -14.48 -11.76 -13.83
CA ALA A 280 -13.20 -11.16 -13.44
C ALA A 280 -12.66 -11.77 -12.14
N ILE A 281 -11.34 -11.71 -11.98
CA ILE A 281 -10.68 -11.96 -10.72
C ILE A 281 -10.14 -10.65 -10.14
N VAL A 282 -10.15 -10.50 -8.82
CA VAL A 282 -9.63 -9.34 -8.11
C VAL A 282 -8.43 -9.78 -7.27
N THR A 283 -7.33 -9.06 -7.39
CA THR A 283 -6.06 -9.36 -6.71
C THR A 283 -5.43 -8.12 -6.11
N ILE A 284 -4.38 -8.31 -5.30
CA ILE A 284 -3.59 -7.25 -4.67
C ILE A 284 -2.13 -7.71 -4.49
N GLY A 285 -1.16 -6.81 -4.62
CA GLY A 285 0.25 -7.11 -4.41
C GLY A 285 0.88 -7.99 -5.49
N SER A 286 1.98 -8.68 -5.16
CA SER A 286 2.83 -9.39 -6.12
C SER A 286 2.17 -10.60 -6.79
N MET A 287 1.16 -11.20 -6.16
CA MET A 287 0.43 -12.34 -6.75
C MET A 287 -0.26 -11.99 -8.07
N THR A 288 -0.44 -10.71 -8.36
CA THR A 288 -1.06 -10.22 -9.59
C THR A 288 -0.30 -10.64 -10.83
N GLY A 289 1.02 -10.76 -10.78
CA GLY A 289 1.82 -11.23 -11.93
C GLY A 289 1.39 -12.62 -12.42
N ALA A 290 1.36 -13.61 -11.52
CA ALA A 290 0.90 -14.96 -11.86
C ALA A 290 -0.59 -14.99 -12.28
N ALA A 291 -1.41 -14.10 -11.72
CA ALA A 291 -2.80 -13.95 -12.11
C ALA A 291 -2.95 -13.41 -13.55
N LYS A 292 -2.11 -12.46 -13.97
CA LYS A 292 -2.07 -11.93 -15.35
C LYS A 292 -1.72 -13.04 -16.34
N ASP A 293 -0.69 -13.85 -16.03
CA ASP A 293 -0.30 -14.99 -16.86
C ASP A 293 -1.44 -16.02 -17.01
N ALA A 294 -2.16 -16.32 -15.92
CA ALA A 294 -3.32 -17.21 -15.96
C ALA A 294 -4.47 -16.65 -16.81
N VAL A 295 -4.74 -15.35 -16.71
CA VAL A 295 -5.75 -14.67 -17.52
C VAL A 295 -5.35 -14.69 -19.00
N ASP A 296 -4.10 -14.43 -19.34
CA ASP A 296 -3.62 -14.51 -20.73
C ASP A 296 -3.74 -15.93 -21.29
N ALA A 297 -3.37 -16.95 -20.50
CA ALA A 297 -3.56 -18.36 -20.89
C ALA A 297 -5.06 -18.71 -21.09
N ALA A 298 -5.94 -18.22 -20.22
CA ALA A 298 -7.39 -18.43 -20.37
C ALA A 298 -7.92 -17.73 -21.63
N ARG A 299 -7.54 -16.48 -21.87
CA ARG A 299 -7.91 -15.74 -23.07
C ARG A 299 -7.43 -16.40 -24.36
N ALA A 300 -6.22 -16.97 -24.36
CA ALA A 300 -5.69 -17.72 -25.50
C ALA A 300 -6.52 -18.97 -25.83
N ARG A 301 -7.21 -19.56 -24.83
CA ARG A 301 -8.15 -20.68 -25.00
C ARG A 301 -9.57 -20.24 -25.35
N GLY A 302 -9.83 -18.95 -25.54
CA GLY A 302 -11.14 -18.38 -25.84
C GLY A 302 -12.01 -18.06 -24.63
N ASP A 303 -11.50 -18.20 -23.41
CA ASP A 303 -12.18 -17.80 -22.17
C ASP A 303 -12.26 -16.26 -22.07
N LYS A 304 -13.33 -15.73 -21.51
CA LYS A 304 -13.54 -14.29 -21.36
C LYS A 304 -13.26 -13.83 -19.93
N ALA A 305 -12.10 -14.23 -19.41
CA ALA A 305 -11.60 -13.82 -18.10
C ALA A 305 -11.02 -12.40 -18.15
N GLY A 306 -11.25 -11.62 -17.10
CA GLY A 306 -10.57 -10.35 -16.83
C GLY A 306 -9.95 -10.34 -15.46
N LEU A 307 -9.12 -9.31 -15.17
CA LEU A 307 -8.51 -9.12 -13.87
C LEU A 307 -8.54 -7.65 -13.47
N VAL A 308 -8.81 -7.39 -12.19
CA VAL A 308 -8.66 -6.09 -11.56
C VAL A 308 -7.65 -6.21 -10.41
N LYS A 309 -6.53 -5.49 -10.50
CA LYS A 309 -5.58 -5.32 -9.40
C LYS A 309 -6.00 -4.12 -8.55
N VAL A 310 -6.14 -4.29 -7.25
CA VAL A 310 -6.29 -3.18 -6.31
C VAL A 310 -4.89 -2.68 -5.94
N LYS A 311 -4.56 -1.45 -6.32
CA LYS A 311 -3.28 -0.79 -6.01
C LYS A 311 -3.38 0.02 -4.71
N THR A 312 -4.36 0.90 -4.62
CA THR A 312 -4.68 1.66 -3.41
C THR A 312 -5.76 0.93 -2.65
N TYR A 313 -5.42 0.44 -1.45
CA TYR A 313 -6.35 -0.32 -0.62
C TYR A 313 -7.09 0.56 0.40
N ARG A 314 -6.43 1.61 0.88
CA ARG A 314 -7.06 2.68 1.66
C ARG A 314 -6.60 4.05 1.17
N PRO A 315 -7.53 4.94 0.85
CA PRO A 315 -8.99 4.73 0.83
C PRO A 315 -9.38 3.67 -0.20
N PHE A 316 -10.45 2.90 0.07
CA PHE A 316 -10.88 1.86 -0.87
C PHE A 316 -11.50 2.50 -2.12
N PRO A 317 -11.08 2.14 -3.33
CA PRO A 317 -11.46 2.81 -4.57
C PRO A 317 -12.82 2.31 -5.10
N VAL A 318 -13.89 2.55 -4.34
CA VAL A 318 -15.23 2.00 -4.58
C VAL A 318 -15.73 2.29 -6.00
N GLU A 319 -15.72 3.55 -6.43
CA GLU A 319 -16.25 3.95 -7.75
C GLU A 319 -15.48 3.32 -8.91
N ALA A 320 -14.13 3.31 -8.80
CA ALA A 320 -13.28 2.71 -9.82
C ALA A 320 -13.50 1.19 -9.93
N LEU A 321 -13.60 0.50 -8.79
CA LEU A 321 -13.84 -0.95 -8.75
C LEU A 321 -15.22 -1.31 -9.30
N VAL A 322 -16.27 -0.61 -8.87
CA VAL A 322 -17.65 -0.84 -9.36
C VAL A 322 -17.73 -0.60 -10.87
N SER A 323 -17.09 0.46 -11.37
CA SER A 323 -17.04 0.75 -12.80
C SER A 323 -16.31 -0.35 -13.58
N ALA A 324 -15.15 -0.82 -13.08
CA ALA A 324 -14.39 -1.88 -13.75
C ALA A 324 -15.14 -3.22 -13.79
N LEU A 325 -15.98 -3.51 -12.79
CA LEU A 325 -16.74 -4.76 -12.69
C LEU A 325 -18.17 -4.67 -13.26
N ALA A 326 -18.58 -3.52 -13.81
CA ALA A 326 -19.97 -3.27 -14.20
C ALA A 326 -20.55 -4.30 -15.19
N GLU A 327 -19.73 -4.77 -16.13
CA GLU A 327 -20.16 -5.65 -17.22
C GLU A 327 -20.02 -7.14 -16.92
N VAL A 328 -19.29 -7.52 -15.85
CA VAL A 328 -19.06 -8.94 -15.54
C VAL A 328 -20.27 -9.56 -14.84
N THR A 329 -20.36 -10.89 -14.91
CA THR A 329 -21.45 -11.68 -14.34
C THR A 329 -21.05 -12.44 -13.08
N ALA A 330 -19.74 -12.54 -12.78
CA ALA A 330 -19.22 -13.09 -11.53
C ALA A 330 -17.82 -12.53 -11.22
N VAL A 331 -17.45 -12.56 -9.94
CA VAL A 331 -16.15 -12.08 -9.44
C VAL A 331 -15.53 -13.12 -8.52
N GLY A 332 -14.27 -13.48 -8.76
CA GLY A 332 -13.44 -14.23 -7.82
C GLY A 332 -12.43 -13.29 -7.15
N VAL A 333 -12.38 -13.26 -5.82
CA VAL A 333 -11.46 -12.39 -5.09
C VAL A 333 -10.43 -13.24 -4.37
N VAL A 334 -9.14 -12.94 -4.58
CA VAL A 334 -8.03 -13.70 -4.00
C VAL A 334 -7.34 -12.89 -2.91
N ASP A 335 -7.30 -13.45 -1.72
CA ASP A 335 -6.69 -12.87 -0.52
C ASP A 335 -5.47 -13.67 -0.06
N ARG A 336 -4.44 -12.98 0.45
CA ARG A 336 -3.31 -13.56 1.20
C ARG A 336 -3.44 -13.28 2.70
N SER A 337 -4.66 -13.27 3.19
CA SER A 337 -5.01 -13.00 4.59
C SER A 337 -6.41 -13.53 4.89
N VAL A 338 -6.73 -13.65 6.17
CA VAL A 338 -7.98 -14.22 6.66
C VAL A 338 -8.70 -13.23 7.56
N SER A 339 -9.99 -13.03 7.32
CA SER A 339 -10.91 -12.39 8.26
C SER A 339 -11.56 -13.48 9.13
N PHE A 340 -10.95 -13.82 10.24
CA PHE A 340 -11.27 -15.01 11.03
C PHE A 340 -12.74 -15.11 11.45
N GLY A 341 -13.41 -14.00 11.71
CA GLY A 341 -14.83 -14.00 12.09
C GLY A 341 -15.79 -14.18 10.92
N TRP A 342 -15.29 -14.14 9.66
CA TRP A 342 -16.12 -14.17 8.45
C TRP A 342 -15.83 -15.36 7.53
N ASN A 343 -14.80 -16.12 7.82
CA ASN A 343 -14.35 -17.23 6.96
C ASN A 343 -14.15 -16.80 5.49
N CYS A 344 -13.54 -15.64 5.27
CA CYS A 344 -13.17 -15.13 3.96
C CYS A 344 -11.99 -14.15 4.10
N GLY A 345 -11.49 -13.59 3.01
CA GLY A 345 -10.45 -12.59 3.07
C GLY A 345 -10.97 -11.14 3.23
N PRO A 346 -10.13 -10.21 3.73
CA PRO A 346 -10.51 -8.81 3.87
C PRO A 346 -10.72 -8.09 2.54
N LEU A 347 -9.95 -8.41 1.49
CA LEU A 347 -10.18 -7.84 0.15
C LEU A 347 -11.55 -8.28 -0.41
N PHE A 348 -11.94 -9.53 -0.16
CA PHE A 348 -13.27 -10.01 -0.51
C PHE A 348 -14.36 -9.21 0.19
N GLN A 349 -14.25 -8.99 1.50
CA GLN A 349 -15.22 -8.21 2.27
C GLN A 349 -15.38 -6.79 1.70
N ASP A 350 -14.28 -6.11 1.46
CA ASP A 350 -14.29 -4.74 0.95
C ASP A 350 -14.82 -4.68 -0.50
N THR A 351 -14.51 -5.69 -1.32
CA THR A 351 -15.07 -5.82 -2.67
C THR A 351 -16.59 -5.97 -2.63
N ILE A 352 -17.11 -6.84 -1.76
CA ILE A 352 -18.57 -7.03 -1.61
C ILE A 352 -19.23 -5.74 -1.09
N ALA A 353 -18.63 -5.07 -0.11
CA ALA A 353 -19.13 -3.81 0.41
C ALA A 353 -19.18 -2.73 -0.69
N ALA A 354 -18.15 -2.63 -1.52
CA ALA A 354 -18.14 -1.72 -2.66
C ALA A 354 -19.22 -2.07 -3.69
N MET A 355 -19.36 -3.35 -4.02
CA MET A 355 -20.33 -3.85 -5.00
C MET A 355 -21.78 -3.72 -4.52
N TYR A 356 -22.03 -3.47 -3.23
CA TYR A 356 -23.36 -3.17 -2.73
C TYR A 356 -23.97 -1.93 -3.39
N SER A 357 -23.14 -0.96 -3.79
CA SER A 357 -23.56 0.24 -4.53
C SER A 357 -23.70 0.04 -6.05
N ALA A 358 -23.36 -1.15 -6.57
CA ALA A 358 -23.45 -1.43 -8.00
C ALA A 358 -24.92 -1.50 -8.48
N PRO A 359 -25.19 -1.12 -9.75
CA PRO A 359 -26.56 -1.12 -10.30
C PRO A 359 -27.18 -2.52 -10.37
N LYS A 360 -26.34 -3.56 -10.49
CA LYS A 360 -26.75 -4.96 -10.52
C LYS A 360 -26.00 -5.78 -9.47
N ARG A 361 -26.64 -6.81 -8.94
CA ARG A 361 -26.00 -7.74 -8.03
C ARG A 361 -25.14 -8.73 -8.83
N ILE A 362 -23.85 -8.77 -8.53
CA ILE A 362 -22.87 -9.66 -9.17
C ILE A 362 -22.44 -10.71 -8.14
N PRO A 363 -22.64 -12.02 -8.41
CA PRO A 363 -22.15 -13.08 -7.54
C PRO A 363 -20.63 -13.01 -7.37
N ALA A 364 -20.15 -13.26 -6.15
CA ALA A 364 -18.72 -13.24 -5.87
C ALA A 364 -18.31 -14.45 -5.02
N MET A 365 -17.05 -14.88 -5.20
CA MET A 365 -16.44 -16.01 -4.50
C MET A 365 -15.14 -15.58 -3.86
N SER A 366 -14.93 -16.00 -2.61
CA SER A 366 -13.68 -15.78 -1.86
C SER A 366 -12.69 -16.92 -2.09
N PHE A 367 -11.44 -16.56 -2.33
CA PHE A 367 -10.31 -17.48 -2.38
C PHE A 367 -9.24 -17.02 -1.40
N ILE A 368 -8.72 -17.94 -0.60
CA ILE A 368 -7.63 -17.68 0.33
C ILE A 368 -6.44 -18.54 -0.07
N GLY A 369 -5.27 -17.92 -0.20
CA GLY A 369 -4.04 -18.63 -0.52
C GLY A 369 -2.81 -17.77 -0.36
N GLY A 370 -1.63 -18.38 -0.46
CA GLY A 370 -0.37 -17.67 -0.32
C GLY A 370 -0.02 -17.28 1.11
N LEU A 371 -0.64 -17.91 2.12
CA LEU A 371 -0.35 -17.68 3.53
C LEU A 371 1.03 -18.24 3.88
N ALA A 372 1.73 -17.56 4.79
CA ALA A 372 3.06 -17.96 5.27
C ALA A 372 4.05 -18.28 4.14
N GLY A 373 4.00 -17.52 3.04
CA GLY A 373 4.89 -17.69 1.89
C GLY A 373 4.55 -18.87 0.98
N ALA A 374 3.39 -19.50 1.13
CA ALA A 374 2.95 -20.53 0.19
C ALA A 374 2.77 -19.90 -1.21
N ASP A 375 3.24 -20.61 -2.24
CA ASP A 375 3.19 -20.10 -3.61
C ASP A 375 1.74 -20.01 -4.14
N LEU A 376 1.46 -18.90 -4.81
CA LEU A 376 0.30 -18.74 -5.69
C LEU A 376 0.79 -18.76 -7.14
N THR A 377 0.75 -19.94 -7.72
CA THR A 377 1.23 -20.18 -9.09
C THR A 377 0.13 -19.90 -10.13
N VAL A 378 0.50 -19.88 -11.41
CA VAL A 378 -0.44 -19.79 -12.53
C VAL A 378 -1.55 -20.87 -12.42
N ALA A 379 -1.21 -22.10 -12.02
CA ALA A 379 -2.18 -23.18 -11.86
C ALA A 379 -3.25 -22.89 -10.79
N HIS A 380 -2.85 -22.22 -9.68
CA HIS A 380 -3.83 -21.78 -8.68
C HIS A 380 -4.80 -20.75 -9.26
N PHE A 381 -4.30 -19.78 -10.03
CA PHE A 381 -5.15 -18.79 -10.69
C PHE A 381 -5.99 -19.37 -11.81
N GLU A 382 -5.54 -20.39 -12.53
CA GLU A 382 -6.40 -21.15 -13.45
C GLU A 382 -7.57 -21.83 -12.73
N ARG A 383 -7.34 -22.37 -11.51
CA ARG A 383 -8.41 -22.89 -10.65
C ARG A 383 -9.37 -21.77 -10.22
N VAL A 384 -8.86 -20.60 -9.82
CA VAL A 384 -9.70 -19.42 -9.50
C VAL A 384 -10.57 -19.04 -10.69
N ILE A 385 -9.99 -18.93 -11.88
CA ILE A 385 -10.69 -18.60 -13.13
C ILE A 385 -11.79 -19.64 -13.42
N ALA A 386 -11.47 -20.93 -13.32
CA ALA A 386 -12.43 -22.00 -13.58
C ALA A 386 -13.64 -21.94 -12.63
N ARG A 387 -13.40 -21.77 -11.31
CA ARG A 387 -14.45 -21.66 -10.29
C ARG A 387 -15.28 -20.37 -10.46
N THR A 388 -14.65 -19.26 -10.81
CA THR A 388 -15.36 -18.00 -11.06
C THR A 388 -16.23 -18.09 -12.32
N ARG A 389 -15.76 -18.78 -13.36
CA ARG A 389 -16.54 -19.09 -14.58
C ARG A 389 -17.74 -19.99 -14.28
N GLU A 390 -17.59 -20.98 -13.43
CA GLU A 390 -18.71 -21.84 -12.99
C GLU A 390 -19.76 -21.00 -12.25
N LEU A 391 -19.33 -20.11 -11.35
CA LEU A 391 -20.22 -19.19 -10.65
C LEU A 391 -20.97 -18.26 -11.62
N ALA A 392 -20.28 -17.76 -12.66
CA ALA A 392 -20.88 -16.93 -13.71
C ALA A 392 -22.01 -17.66 -14.47
N ARG A 393 -21.85 -18.97 -14.70
CA ARG A 393 -22.82 -19.80 -15.44
C ARG A 393 -24.00 -20.25 -14.58
N ASN A 394 -23.73 -20.67 -13.36
CA ASN A 394 -24.70 -21.34 -12.50
C ASN A 394 -25.37 -20.41 -11.50
N GLY A 395 -24.77 -19.25 -11.23
CA GLY A 395 -25.18 -18.38 -10.13
C GLY A 395 -24.98 -19.04 -8.76
N GLY A 396 -25.62 -18.48 -7.74
CA GLY A 396 -25.65 -19.06 -6.39
C GLY A 396 -24.71 -18.36 -5.40
N THR A 397 -24.56 -19.00 -4.22
CA THR A 397 -23.58 -18.62 -3.19
C THR A 397 -22.44 -19.61 -3.23
N ALA A 398 -21.21 -19.11 -3.12
CA ALA A 398 -20.03 -19.96 -3.11
C ALA A 398 -19.38 -19.95 -1.72
N GLU A 399 -18.89 -21.08 -1.29
CA GLU A 399 -18.04 -21.20 -0.10
C GLU A 399 -16.65 -20.65 -0.40
N THR A 400 -15.92 -20.24 0.64
CA THR A 400 -14.52 -19.85 0.51
C THR A 400 -13.65 -21.04 0.11
N VAL A 401 -12.80 -20.85 -0.89
CA VAL A 401 -11.87 -21.87 -1.38
C VAL A 401 -10.47 -21.60 -0.87
N TRP A 402 -9.85 -22.60 -0.27
CA TRP A 402 -8.44 -22.56 0.17
C TRP A 402 -7.54 -23.11 -0.93
N LEU A 403 -6.70 -22.25 -1.52
CA LEU A 403 -5.96 -22.57 -2.74
C LEU A 403 -4.78 -23.52 -2.52
N ASN A 404 -4.14 -23.45 -1.35
CA ASN A 404 -2.98 -24.28 -1.04
C ASN A 404 -3.34 -25.59 -0.31
N GLU A 405 -4.61 -25.83 -0.02
CA GLU A 405 -5.08 -27.13 0.44
C GLU A 405 -5.31 -28.08 -0.74
N LYS A 406 -5.05 -29.36 -0.50
CA LYS A 406 -5.44 -30.44 -1.45
C LYS A 406 -6.92 -30.71 -1.26
N ASP A 407 -7.66 -30.79 -2.36
CA ASP A 407 -9.06 -31.23 -2.39
C ASP A 407 -9.19 -32.64 -1.89
#